data_373f8ebda754fc0d4dd8ec50fbf713a1
#
_entry.id   373f8ebda754fc0d4dd8ec50fbf713a1
#
_cell.length_a   1.000
_cell.length_b   1.000
_cell.length_c   1.000
_cell.angle_alpha   90.00
_cell.angle_beta   90.00
_cell.angle_gamma   90.00
#
_symmetry.space_group_name_H-M   'P 1'
#
loop_
_entity.id
_entity.type
_entity.pdbx_description
1 polymer ?
#
loop_
_entity_poly.entity_id
_entity_poly.type
_entity_poly.pdbx_seq_one_letter_code
_entity_poly.pdbx_strand_id
1 'polypeptide(L)'
;MTDIPTREFSAAALSLEDAAAASSRASRQLLYAAVARALTTLAHDLRNSLGVVSMQVEAIAVRSASKTPDIAAILSHANVASEHIERLAEMTNSLIAFARGRTSSDLALIMGEAAALVPLRTVSVSSPDIATVGVDPMLTRAVALEVLVLALGSPKAPIFVVSADETGSTLAVVSGYRLEPDAALEWVVQFRKVGGRISPTEDGLRLLFPPIS
;
A
#
# COMPACT_ATOMS: atom_id res chain seq x y z
N MET A 1 36.76 -46.04 5.20
CA MET A 1 36.74 -44.59 5.30
C MET A 1 36.13 -44.10 4.02
N THR A 2 34.84 -43.79 4.09
CA THR A 2 34.01 -43.34 2.93
C THR A 2 34.07 -41.82 2.88
N ASP A 3 34.73 -41.29 1.85
CA ASP A 3 34.71 -39.86 1.55
C ASP A 3 33.27 -39.44 1.22
N ILE A 4 32.64 -38.68 2.10
CA ILE A 4 31.34 -38.07 1.87
C ILE A 4 31.58 -36.84 0.97
N PRO A 5 30.86 -36.68 -0.16
CA PRO A 5 31.12 -35.63 -1.13
C PRO A 5 30.70 -34.24 -0.60
N THR A 6 31.65 -33.57 0.04
CA THR A 6 31.49 -32.16 0.55
C THR A 6 31.21 -31.16 -0.58
N ARG A 7 31.42 -31.52 -1.84
CA ARG A 7 31.24 -30.64 -3.00
C ARG A 7 29.77 -30.47 -3.44
N GLU A 8 28.94 -31.52 -3.28
CA GLU A 8 27.52 -31.43 -3.70
C GLU A 8 26.68 -30.54 -2.78
N PHE A 9 26.99 -30.56 -1.48
CA PHE A 9 26.32 -29.65 -0.50
C PHE A 9 26.65 -28.18 -0.76
N SER A 10 27.86 -27.85 -1.21
CA SER A 10 28.26 -26.47 -1.51
C SER A 10 27.56 -25.92 -2.76
N ALA A 11 27.40 -26.75 -3.81
CA ALA A 11 26.70 -26.32 -5.03
C ALA A 11 25.19 -26.13 -4.83
N ALA A 12 24.54 -27.00 -4.04
CA ALA A 12 23.15 -26.89 -3.69
C ALA A 12 22.87 -25.65 -2.81
N ALA A 13 23.76 -25.36 -1.84
CA ALA A 13 23.66 -24.17 -1.00
C ALA A 13 23.78 -22.87 -1.82
N LEU A 14 24.76 -22.79 -2.73
CA LEU A 14 24.93 -21.65 -3.64
C LEU A 14 23.70 -21.46 -4.56
N SER A 15 23.10 -22.55 -5.05
CA SER A 15 21.90 -22.46 -5.88
C SER A 15 20.67 -21.98 -5.10
N LEU A 16 20.55 -22.32 -3.81
CA LEU A 16 19.48 -21.84 -2.93
C LEU A 16 19.65 -20.36 -2.59
N GLU A 17 20.88 -19.90 -2.32
CA GLU A 17 21.17 -18.49 -2.08
C GLU A 17 20.88 -17.64 -3.31
N ASP A 18 21.26 -18.10 -4.49
CA ASP A 18 20.96 -17.41 -5.75
C ASP A 18 19.46 -17.34 -6.04
N ALA A 19 18.72 -18.42 -5.77
CA ALA A 19 17.27 -18.45 -5.92
C ALA A 19 16.57 -17.51 -4.93
N ALA A 20 17.02 -17.48 -3.66
CA ALA A 20 16.49 -16.56 -2.64
C ALA A 20 16.77 -15.09 -3.01
N ALA A 21 17.98 -14.78 -3.47
CA ALA A 21 18.36 -13.47 -3.94
C ALA A 21 17.57 -13.03 -5.19
N ALA A 22 17.28 -13.95 -6.10
CA ALA A 22 16.44 -13.68 -7.27
C ALA A 22 14.98 -13.40 -6.86
N SER A 23 14.43 -14.18 -5.94
CA SER A 23 13.08 -14.00 -5.39
C SER A 23 12.94 -12.64 -4.69
N SER A 24 13.90 -12.28 -3.84
CA SER A 24 13.90 -10.97 -3.16
C SER A 24 14.00 -9.79 -4.14
N ARG A 25 14.78 -9.94 -5.22
CA ARG A 25 14.85 -8.92 -6.29
C ARG A 25 13.51 -8.78 -7.01
N ALA A 26 12.85 -9.89 -7.34
CA ALA A 26 11.54 -9.87 -7.98
C ALA A 26 10.47 -9.20 -7.09
N SER A 27 10.43 -9.55 -5.80
CA SER A 27 9.52 -8.93 -4.82
C SER A 27 9.73 -7.41 -4.73
N ARG A 28 10.99 -6.96 -4.73
CA ARG A 28 11.32 -5.53 -4.70
C ARG A 28 10.90 -4.80 -5.98
N GLN A 29 11.09 -5.43 -7.15
CA GLN A 29 10.62 -4.87 -8.42
C GLN A 29 9.09 -4.73 -8.45
N LEU A 30 8.37 -5.71 -7.94
CA LEU A 30 6.92 -5.66 -7.80
C LEU A 30 6.48 -4.52 -6.88
N LEU A 31 7.16 -4.33 -5.74
CA LEU A 31 6.86 -3.23 -4.84
C LEU A 31 7.04 -1.88 -5.54
N TYR A 32 8.14 -1.69 -6.27
CA TYR A 32 8.36 -0.42 -7.01
C TYR A 32 7.31 -0.21 -8.11
N ALA A 33 6.91 -1.27 -8.82
CA ALA A 33 5.85 -1.19 -9.80
C ALA A 33 4.49 -0.84 -9.16
N ALA A 34 4.18 -1.42 -7.99
CA ALA A 34 2.97 -1.10 -7.22
C ALA A 34 2.99 0.35 -6.74
N VAL A 35 4.13 0.84 -6.24
CA VAL A 35 4.31 2.25 -5.84
C VAL A 35 4.10 3.19 -7.03
N ALA A 36 4.64 2.87 -8.21
CA ALA A 36 4.45 3.68 -9.42
C ALA A 36 2.97 3.74 -9.85
N ARG A 37 2.24 2.61 -9.77
CA ARG A 37 0.80 2.58 -10.05
C ARG A 37 0.00 3.38 -9.01
N ALA A 38 0.33 3.24 -7.73
CA ALA A 38 -0.29 4.01 -6.67
C ALA A 38 -0.09 5.52 -6.89
N LEU A 39 1.12 5.95 -7.23
CA LEU A 39 1.41 7.35 -7.56
C LEU A 39 0.55 7.86 -8.72
N THR A 40 0.33 7.06 -9.76
CA THR A 40 -0.53 7.45 -10.87
C THR A 40 -1.97 7.66 -10.41
N THR A 41 -2.48 6.75 -9.57
CA THR A 41 -3.83 6.86 -8.99
C THR A 41 -3.95 8.07 -8.07
N LEU A 42 -2.92 8.35 -7.26
CA LEU A 42 -2.88 9.46 -6.33
C LEU A 42 -2.57 10.81 -6.99
N ALA A 43 -2.04 10.82 -8.22
CA ALA A 43 -1.67 12.06 -8.93
C ALA A 43 -2.86 13.01 -9.12
N HIS A 44 -4.06 12.47 -9.27
CA HIS A 44 -5.28 13.28 -9.34
C HIS A 44 -5.56 13.97 -8.00
N ASP A 45 -5.46 13.24 -6.89
CA ASP A 45 -5.70 13.77 -5.55
C ASP A 45 -4.64 14.81 -5.15
N LEU A 46 -3.37 14.56 -5.52
CA LEU A 46 -2.28 15.53 -5.40
C LEU A 46 -2.57 16.82 -6.16
N ARG A 47 -2.98 16.70 -7.43
CA ARG A 47 -3.32 17.86 -8.25
C ARG A 47 -4.46 18.67 -7.66
N ASN A 48 -5.50 17.99 -7.15
CA ASN A 48 -6.64 18.64 -6.53
C ASN A 48 -6.22 19.40 -5.26
N SER A 49 -5.40 18.79 -4.39
CA SER A 49 -4.88 19.47 -3.18
C SER A 49 -4.02 20.68 -3.53
N LEU A 50 -3.13 20.57 -4.52
CA LEU A 50 -2.33 21.70 -5.01
C LEU A 50 -3.23 22.80 -5.60
N GLY A 51 -4.29 22.43 -6.30
CA GLY A 51 -5.28 23.37 -6.82
C GLY A 51 -5.97 24.17 -5.71
N VAL A 52 -6.34 23.49 -4.61
CA VAL A 52 -6.91 24.17 -3.43
C VAL A 52 -5.88 25.14 -2.82
N VAL A 53 -4.63 24.71 -2.61
CA VAL A 53 -3.57 25.59 -2.10
C VAL A 53 -3.40 26.83 -2.98
N SER A 54 -3.32 26.64 -4.32
CA SER A 54 -3.18 27.75 -5.27
C SER A 54 -4.35 28.75 -5.16
N MET A 55 -5.59 28.24 -5.11
CA MET A 55 -6.78 29.08 -4.96
C MET A 55 -6.79 29.84 -3.63
N GLN A 56 -6.36 29.22 -2.52
CA GLN A 56 -6.28 29.91 -1.22
C GLN A 56 -5.22 31.00 -1.23
N VAL A 57 -4.04 30.75 -1.82
CA VAL A 57 -2.97 31.76 -1.98
C VAL A 57 -3.43 32.95 -2.82
N GLU A 58 -4.16 32.68 -3.91
CA GLU A 58 -4.73 33.74 -4.74
C GLU A 58 -5.77 34.57 -3.96
N ALA A 59 -6.64 33.92 -3.20
CA ALA A 59 -7.61 34.61 -2.35
C ALA A 59 -6.94 35.50 -1.29
N ILE A 60 -5.84 35.02 -0.69
CA ILE A 60 -5.02 35.81 0.24
C ILE A 60 -4.45 37.05 -0.48
N ALA A 61 -3.86 36.87 -1.66
CA ALA A 61 -3.26 37.95 -2.44
C ALA A 61 -4.28 39.05 -2.78
N VAL A 62 -5.46 38.66 -3.28
CA VAL A 62 -6.54 39.59 -3.62
C VAL A 62 -7.03 40.35 -2.37
N ARG A 63 -7.26 39.68 -1.26
CA ARG A 63 -7.75 40.30 0.00
C ARG A 63 -6.71 41.21 0.64
N SER A 64 -5.44 40.84 0.56
CA SER A 64 -4.33 41.66 1.09
C SER A 64 -4.13 42.95 0.29
N ALA A 65 -4.47 42.96 -0.99
CA ALA A 65 -4.38 44.16 -1.84
C ALA A 65 -5.55 45.16 -1.64
N SER A 66 -6.56 44.82 -0.83
CA SER A 66 -7.68 45.72 -0.49
C SER A 66 -7.20 46.91 0.34
N LYS A 67 -7.85 48.06 0.20
CA LYS A 67 -7.62 49.25 1.05
C LYS A 67 -7.98 48.99 2.53
N THR A 68 -8.88 48.05 2.80
CA THR A 68 -9.27 47.58 4.13
C THR A 68 -9.19 46.08 4.17
N PRO A 69 -7.99 45.49 4.41
CA PRO A 69 -7.83 44.05 4.41
C PRO A 69 -8.65 43.39 5.53
N ASP A 70 -9.38 42.34 5.18
CA ASP A 70 -10.07 41.47 6.13
C ASP A 70 -9.06 40.40 6.64
N ILE A 71 -8.43 40.71 7.76
CA ILE A 71 -7.40 39.87 8.37
C ILE A 71 -7.95 38.47 8.77
N ALA A 72 -9.18 38.42 9.27
CA ALA A 72 -9.81 37.15 9.68
C ALA A 72 -10.02 36.23 8.48
N ALA A 73 -10.47 36.76 7.35
CA ALA A 73 -10.62 35.99 6.13
C ALA A 73 -9.26 35.56 5.56
N ILE A 74 -8.24 36.41 5.61
CA ILE A 74 -6.86 36.09 5.19
C ILE A 74 -6.32 34.92 6.00
N LEU A 75 -6.45 34.98 7.35
CA LEU A 75 -6.01 33.89 8.24
C LEU A 75 -6.77 32.59 7.98
N SER A 76 -8.09 32.67 7.72
CA SER A 76 -8.88 31.48 7.36
C SER A 76 -8.34 30.81 6.09
N HIS A 77 -8.06 31.57 5.03
CA HIS A 77 -7.48 31.05 3.79
C HIS A 77 -6.08 30.46 4.02
N ALA A 78 -5.24 31.11 4.84
CA ALA A 78 -3.91 30.62 5.18
C ALA A 78 -3.97 29.29 5.92
N ASN A 79 -4.89 29.13 6.87
CA ASN A 79 -5.08 27.87 7.60
C ASN A 79 -5.49 26.72 6.68
N VAL A 80 -6.44 26.96 5.77
CA VAL A 80 -6.87 25.94 4.79
C VAL A 80 -5.69 25.54 3.88
N ALA A 81 -4.89 26.49 3.40
CA ALA A 81 -3.72 26.20 2.60
C ALA A 81 -2.70 25.35 3.39
N SER A 82 -2.44 25.71 4.65
CA SER A 82 -1.53 24.99 5.55
C SER A 82 -1.94 23.53 5.74
N GLU A 83 -3.23 23.30 6.06
CA GLU A 83 -3.77 21.95 6.22
C GLU A 83 -3.57 21.07 4.98
N HIS A 84 -3.78 21.63 3.79
CA HIS A 84 -3.55 20.90 2.54
C HIS A 84 -2.08 20.61 2.30
N ILE A 85 -1.17 21.53 2.63
CA ILE A 85 0.29 21.32 2.53
C ILE A 85 0.74 20.23 3.51
N GLU A 86 0.27 20.25 4.75
CA GLU A 86 0.58 19.24 5.75
C GLU A 86 0.15 17.85 5.29
N ARG A 87 -1.07 17.71 4.78
CA ARG A 87 -1.57 16.43 4.21
C ARG A 87 -0.73 15.93 3.04
N LEU A 88 -0.27 16.83 2.16
CA LEU A 88 0.63 16.47 1.06
C LEU A 88 1.99 15.98 1.56
N ALA A 89 2.54 16.64 2.60
CA ALA A 89 3.79 16.24 3.23
C ALA A 89 3.66 14.86 3.91
N GLU A 90 2.59 14.63 4.67
CA GLU A 90 2.29 13.35 5.30
C GLU A 90 2.18 12.21 4.27
N MET A 91 1.45 12.42 3.18
CA MET A 91 1.31 11.44 2.12
C MET A 91 2.65 11.11 1.47
N THR A 92 3.47 12.12 1.20
CA THR A 92 4.81 11.93 0.61
C THR A 92 5.72 11.15 1.56
N ASN A 93 5.74 11.50 2.84
CA ASN A 93 6.53 10.81 3.86
C ASN A 93 6.07 9.35 4.03
N SER A 94 4.76 9.10 4.06
CA SER A 94 4.18 7.77 4.14
C SER A 94 4.58 6.91 2.95
N LEU A 95 4.54 7.48 1.73
CA LEU A 95 4.95 6.78 0.51
C LEU A 95 6.43 6.38 0.53
N ILE A 96 7.31 7.29 0.95
CA ILE A 96 8.74 7.02 1.09
C ILE A 96 8.97 5.92 2.14
N ALA A 97 8.30 6.00 3.28
CA ALA A 97 8.40 5.01 4.35
C ALA A 97 7.92 3.63 3.88
N PHE A 98 6.79 3.58 3.18
CA PHE A 98 6.21 2.36 2.60
C PHE A 98 7.16 1.74 1.56
N ALA A 99 7.69 2.55 0.63
CA ALA A 99 8.59 2.09 -0.44
C ALA A 99 9.93 1.56 0.09
N ARG A 100 10.45 2.13 1.20
CA ARG A 100 11.68 1.66 1.84
C ARG A 100 11.54 0.30 2.49
N GLY A 101 10.32 -0.15 2.76
CA GLY A 101 9.99 -1.45 3.33
C GLY A 101 10.56 -1.66 4.73
N ARG A 102 9.70 -1.89 5.71
CA ARG A 102 10.11 -2.48 6.98
C ARG A 102 10.10 -4.00 6.84
N THR A 103 10.89 -4.70 7.64
CA THR A 103 10.96 -6.17 7.66
C THR A 103 9.76 -6.81 8.37
N SER A 104 8.70 -6.04 8.65
CA SER A 104 7.51 -6.56 9.30
C SER A 104 6.76 -7.52 8.38
N SER A 105 6.38 -8.68 8.93
CA SER A 105 5.47 -9.64 8.32
C SER A 105 4.04 -9.52 8.86
N ASP A 106 3.73 -8.48 9.63
CA ASP A 106 2.39 -8.23 10.14
C ASP A 106 1.53 -7.55 9.07
N LEU A 107 0.54 -8.28 8.60
CA LEU A 107 -0.37 -7.84 7.53
C LEU A 107 -1.21 -6.62 7.96
N ALA A 108 -1.63 -6.56 9.23
CA ALA A 108 -2.43 -5.45 9.74
C ALA A 108 -1.61 -4.14 9.75
N LEU A 109 -0.36 -4.22 10.20
CA LEU A 109 0.56 -3.09 10.16
C LEU A 109 0.82 -2.63 8.72
N ILE A 110 1.08 -3.56 7.81
CA ILE A 110 1.32 -3.26 6.39
C ILE A 110 0.10 -2.60 5.74
N MET A 111 -1.11 -3.09 6.05
CA MET A 111 -2.36 -2.49 5.55
C MET A 111 -2.60 -1.11 6.15
N GLY A 112 -2.29 -0.89 7.43
CA GLY A 112 -2.34 0.43 8.06
C GLY A 112 -1.39 1.43 7.40
N GLU A 113 -0.15 1.01 7.13
CA GLU A 113 0.83 1.82 6.40
C GLU A 113 0.39 2.11 4.95
N ALA A 114 -0.23 1.14 4.26
CA ALA A 114 -0.79 1.36 2.93
C ALA A 114 -1.98 2.35 2.96
N ALA A 115 -2.89 2.21 3.92
CA ALA A 115 -4.01 3.12 4.09
C ALA A 115 -3.57 4.57 4.37
N ALA A 116 -2.47 4.76 5.10
CA ALA A 116 -1.88 6.08 5.35
C ALA A 116 -1.36 6.79 4.09
N LEU A 117 -1.25 6.09 2.96
CA LEU A 117 -0.89 6.70 1.67
C LEU A 117 -2.03 7.52 1.05
N VAL A 118 -3.26 7.37 1.54
CA VAL A 118 -4.46 7.99 0.98
C VAL A 118 -5.23 8.83 2.01
N PRO A 119 -4.57 9.81 2.66
CA PRO A 119 -5.16 10.56 3.78
C PRO A 119 -6.40 11.38 3.36
N LEU A 120 -6.59 11.60 2.06
CA LEU A 120 -7.74 12.33 1.49
C LEU A 120 -8.95 11.42 1.26
N ARG A 121 -8.83 10.11 1.47
CA ARG A 121 -9.89 9.13 1.27
C ARG A 121 -10.17 8.39 2.56
N THR A 122 -11.44 8.11 2.81
CA THR A 122 -11.81 7.28 3.95
C THR A 122 -11.45 5.83 3.66
N VAL A 123 -10.47 5.32 4.37
CA VAL A 123 -10.07 3.91 4.34
C VAL A 123 -10.04 3.40 5.77
N SER A 124 -10.75 2.33 6.04
CA SER A 124 -10.79 1.72 7.36
C SER A 124 -10.01 0.40 7.35
N VAL A 125 -9.14 0.22 8.34
CA VAL A 125 -8.44 -1.05 8.57
C VAL A 125 -8.87 -1.57 9.93
N SER A 126 -9.41 -2.78 9.96
CA SER A 126 -9.81 -3.47 11.18
C SER A 126 -8.99 -4.74 11.33
N SER A 127 -8.34 -4.89 12.47
CA SER A 127 -7.64 -6.13 12.83
C SER A 127 -7.79 -6.38 14.32
N PRO A 128 -8.36 -7.50 14.74
CA PRO A 128 -8.47 -7.85 16.16
C PRO A 128 -7.12 -8.31 16.75
N ASP A 129 -6.23 -8.87 15.90
CA ASP A 129 -5.00 -9.54 16.34
C ASP A 129 -3.83 -9.27 15.39
N ILE A 130 -2.61 -9.67 15.82
CA ILE A 130 -1.43 -9.69 14.96
C ILE A 130 -1.60 -10.78 13.91
N ALA A 131 -1.56 -10.40 12.63
CA ALA A 131 -1.72 -11.30 11.50
C ALA A 131 -0.39 -11.46 10.75
N THR A 132 0.46 -12.37 11.24
CA THR A 132 1.77 -12.63 10.63
C THR A 132 1.63 -13.50 9.38
N VAL A 133 2.33 -13.16 8.31
CA VAL A 133 2.28 -13.88 7.03
C VAL A 133 3.60 -14.57 6.71
N GLY A 134 3.54 -15.78 6.13
CA GLY A 134 4.68 -16.57 5.66
C GLY A 134 5.19 -16.17 4.27
N VAL A 135 5.02 -14.91 3.89
CA VAL A 135 5.39 -14.36 2.58
C VAL A 135 6.44 -13.27 2.76
N ASP A 136 7.34 -13.14 1.77
CA ASP A 136 8.32 -12.05 1.72
C ASP A 136 7.64 -10.69 2.03
N PRO A 137 8.13 -9.92 2.99
CA PRO A 137 7.54 -8.63 3.37
C PRO A 137 7.40 -7.64 2.20
N MET A 138 8.30 -7.67 1.22
CA MET A 138 8.23 -6.82 0.04
C MET A 138 7.10 -7.24 -0.89
N LEU A 139 6.88 -8.55 -1.07
CA LEU A 139 5.74 -9.06 -1.84
C LEU A 139 4.43 -8.76 -1.13
N THR A 140 4.37 -8.93 0.19
CA THR A 140 3.19 -8.58 0.99
C THR A 140 2.82 -7.11 0.84
N ARG A 141 3.81 -6.21 0.88
CA ARG A 141 3.61 -4.78 0.64
C ARG A 141 3.13 -4.48 -0.77
N ALA A 142 3.73 -5.14 -1.78
CA ALA A 142 3.28 -4.99 -3.16
C ALA A 142 1.81 -5.39 -3.31
N VAL A 143 1.42 -6.55 -2.77
CA VAL A 143 0.03 -7.04 -2.79
C VAL A 143 -0.90 -6.09 -2.05
N ALA A 144 -0.53 -5.62 -0.86
CA ALA A 144 -1.33 -4.68 -0.07
C ALA A 144 -1.62 -3.39 -0.84
N LEU A 145 -0.59 -2.84 -1.50
CA LEU A 145 -0.71 -1.60 -2.27
C LEU A 145 -1.54 -1.79 -3.54
N GLU A 146 -1.37 -2.89 -4.26
CA GLU A 146 -2.17 -3.21 -5.44
C GLU A 146 -3.65 -3.39 -5.09
N VAL A 147 -3.93 -4.06 -3.98
CA VAL A 147 -5.30 -4.25 -3.49
C VAL A 147 -5.92 -2.93 -3.04
N LEU A 148 -5.13 -2.05 -2.40
CA LEU A 148 -5.58 -0.70 -2.08
C LEU A 148 -5.94 0.08 -3.35
N VAL A 149 -5.05 0.11 -4.36
CA VAL A 149 -5.29 0.80 -5.63
C VAL A 149 -6.54 0.26 -6.33
N LEU A 150 -6.71 -1.07 -6.36
CA LEU A 150 -7.91 -1.71 -6.91
C LEU A 150 -9.18 -1.27 -6.17
N ALA A 151 -9.14 -1.26 -4.84
CA ALA A 151 -10.28 -0.90 -4.01
C ALA A 151 -10.64 0.61 -4.11
N LEU A 152 -9.65 1.47 -4.32
CA LEU A 152 -9.86 2.92 -4.54
C LEU A 152 -10.59 3.24 -5.85
N GLY A 153 -10.60 2.31 -6.82
CA GLY A 153 -11.43 2.41 -8.02
C GLY A 153 -12.93 2.23 -7.75
N SER A 154 -13.31 1.74 -6.55
CA SER A 154 -14.72 1.62 -6.15
C SER A 154 -15.30 2.97 -5.72
N PRO A 155 -16.59 3.24 -6.00
CA PRO A 155 -17.27 4.45 -5.54
C PRO A 155 -17.54 4.46 -4.04
N LYS A 156 -17.46 3.32 -3.34
CA LYS A 156 -17.59 3.24 -1.88
C LYS A 156 -16.23 3.18 -1.22
N ALA A 157 -16.13 3.81 -0.05
CA ALA A 157 -14.95 3.74 0.80
C ALA A 157 -14.66 2.28 1.18
N PRO A 158 -13.47 1.74 0.89
CA PRO A 158 -13.14 0.36 1.19
C PRO A 158 -12.90 0.15 2.69
N ILE A 159 -13.30 -1.03 3.18
CA ILE A 159 -12.99 -1.51 4.52
C ILE A 159 -12.08 -2.73 4.37
N PHE A 160 -10.91 -2.69 4.99
CA PHE A 160 -9.97 -3.78 5.04
C PHE A 160 -10.10 -4.50 6.38
N VAL A 161 -10.41 -5.77 6.34
CA VAL A 161 -10.52 -6.63 7.53
C VAL A 161 -9.38 -7.64 7.48
N VAL A 162 -8.48 -7.57 8.46
CA VAL A 162 -7.38 -8.52 8.62
C VAL A 162 -7.73 -9.49 9.72
N SER A 163 -7.57 -10.77 9.48
CA SER A 163 -7.74 -11.83 10.48
C SER A 163 -6.68 -12.91 10.30
N ALA A 164 -6.40 -13.67 11.33
CA ALA A 164 -5.48 -14.79 11.29
C ALA A 164 -6.12 -16.02 11.94
N ASP A 165 -5.83 -17.19 11.40
CA ASP A 165 -6.18 -18.49 11.95
C ASP A 165 -5.05 -19.50 11.69
N GLU A 166 -5.27 -20.77 12.02
CA GLU A 166 -4.29 -21.84 11.83
C GLU A 166 -3.95 -22.10 10.34
N THR A 167 -4.79 -21.64 9.40
CA THR A 167 -4.61 -21.83 7.95
C THR A 167 -3.84 -20.69 7.30
N GLY A 168 -3.61 -19.58 8.02
CA GLY A 168 -2.91 -18.39 7.53
C GLY A 168 -3.58 -17.09 7.91
N SER A 169 -3.08 -15.99 7.36
CA SER A 169 -3.64 -14.66 7.55
C SER A 169 -4.50 -14.25 6.37
N THR A 170 -5.68 -13.72 6.64
CA THR A 170 -6.65 -13.30 5.62
C THR A 170 -6.75 -11.78 5.59
N LEU A 171 -6.72 -11.20 4.40
CA LEU A 171 -7.13 -9.84 4.11
C LEU A 171 -8.45 -9.89 3.33
N ALA A 172 -9.52 -9.44 3.94
CA ALA A 172 -10.79 -9.23 3.27
C ALA A 172 -10.96 -7.73 2.94
N VAL A 173 -11.37 -7.44 1.71
CA VAL A 173 -11.65 -6.08 1.23
C VAL A 173 -13.13 -5.98 0.94
N VAL A 174 -13.82 -5.13 1.66
CA VAL A 174 -15.25 -4.84 1.44
C VAL A 174 -15.36 -3.45 0.84
N SER A 175 -15.84 -3.37 -0.39
CA SER A 175 -15.96 -2.11 -1.15
C SER A 175 -17.37 -1.87 -1.65
N GLY A 176 -18.30 -2.80 -1.37
CA GLY A 176 -19.66 -2.83 -1.89
C GLY A 176 -19.77 -3.20 -3.37
N TYR A 177 -18.67 -3.66 -3.97
CA TYR A 177 -18.59 -4.14 -5.35
C TYR A 177 -17.66 -5.33 -5.42
N ARG A 178 -17.96 -6.25 -6.31
CA ARG A 178 -17.07 -7.37 -6.61
C ARG A 178 -15.77 -6.84 -7.22
N LEU A 179 -14.65 -7.19 -6.61
CA LEU A 179 -13.31 -6.84 -7.07
C LEU A 179 -12.67 -8.09 -7.68
N GLU A 180 -12.26 -7.98 -8.93
CA GLU A 180 -11.59 -9.06 -9.66
C GLU A 180 -10.28 -8.54 -10.26
N PRO A 181 -9.13 -8.81 -9.64
CA PRO A 181 -7.86 -8.49 -10.24
C PRO A 181 -7.62 -9.39 -11.46
N ASP A 182 -7.09 -8.80 -12.54
CA ASP A 182 -6.69 -9.57 -13.71
C ASP A 182 -5.67 -10.65 -13.30
N ALA A 183 -5.97 -11.90 -13.69
CA ALA A 183 -5.14 -13.07 -13.35
C ALA A 183 -3.73 -13.01 -14.00
N ALA A 184 -3.56 -12.22 -15.04
CA ALA A 184 -2.28 -12.02 -15.73
C ALA A 184 -1.38 -10.96 -15.05
N LEU A 185 -1.90 -10.20 -14.08
CA LEU A 185 -1.09 -9.24 -13.34
C LEU A 185 0.06 -9.93 -12.59
N GLU A 186 1.25 -9.40 -12.72
CA GLU A 186 2.46 -10.00 -12.16
C GLU A 186 2.35 -10.25 -10.65
N TRP A 187 1.76 -9.32 -9.89
CA TRP A 187 1.57 -9.51 -8.45
C TRP A 187 0.63 -10.69 -8.12
N VAL A 188 -0.42 -10.90 -8.94
CA VAL A 188 -1.35 -12.04 -8.78
C VAL A 188 -0.61 -13.36 -9.03
N VAL A 189 0.19 -13.40 -10.10
CA VAL A 189 1.00 -14.56 -10.47
C VAL A 189 2.00 -14.88 -9.37
N GLN A 190 2.75 -13.90 -8.89
CA GLN A 190 3.76 -14.11 -7.84
C GLN A 190 3.13 -14.47 -6.49
N PHE A 191 2.00 -13.85 -6.13
CA PHE A 191 1.29 -14.17 -4.90
C PHE A 191 0.80 -15.63 -4.89
N ARG A 192 0.26 -16.11 -6.02
CA ARG A 192 -0.15 -17.53 -6.17
C ARG A 192 1.03 -18.49 -6.13
N LYS A 193 2.19 -18.15 -6.69
CA LYS A 193 3.40 -18.98 -6.65
C LYS A 193 3.89 -19.25 -5.23
N VAL A 194 3.71 -18.30 -4.31
CA VAL A 194 4.08 -18.48 -2.90
C VAL A 194 2.96 -19.08 -2.05
N GLY A 195 1.93 -19.65 -2.66
CA GLY A 195 0.83 -20.32 -1.96
C GLY A 195 -0.33 -19.40 -1.58
N GLY A 196 -0.29 -18.13 -1.95
CA GLY A 196 -1.40 -17.20 -1.73
C GLY A 196 -2.63 -17.55 -2.56
N ARG A 197 -3.81 -17.29 -2.01
CA ARG A 197 -5.11 -17.52 -2.69
C ARG A 197 -5.88 -16.22 -2.79
N ILE A 198 -6.55 -16.03 -3.92
CA ILE A 198 -7.36 -14.85 -4.21
C ILE A 198 -8.75 -15.33 -4.59
N SER A 199 -9.75 -14.82 -3.90
CA SER A 199 -11.16 -15.18 -4.12
C SER A 199 -12.00 -13.90 -4.14
N PRO A 200 -12.63 -13.56 -5.28
CA PRO A 200 -13.62 -12.48 -5.30
C PRO A 200 -14.82 -12.87 -4.42
N THR A 201 -15.39 -11.87 -3.78
CA THR A 201 -16.63 -12.00 -3.01
C THR A 201 -17.72 -11.16 -3.67
N GLU A 202 -18.96 -11.27 -3.21
CA GLU A 202 -20.10 -10.55 -3.78
C GLU A 202 -19.87 -9.02 -3.68
N ASP A 203 -19.27 -8.57 -2.60
CA ASP A 203 -19.07 -7.15 -2.25
C ASP A 203 -17.61 -6.74 -2.14
N GLY A 204 -16.68 -7.58 -2.64
CA GLY A 204 -15.25 -7.27 -2.54
C GLY A 204 -14.30 -8.38 -2.98
N LEU A 205 -13.24 -8.57 -2.20
CA LEU A 205 -12.14 -9.48 -2.48
C LEU A 205 -11.62 -10.09 -1.18
N ARG A 206 -11.23 -11.37 -1.22
CA ARG A 206 -10.53 -12.04 -0.13
C ARG A 206 -9.19 -12.58 -0.61
N LEU A 207 -8.14 -12.30 0.15
CA LEU A 207 -6.81 -12.85 -0.03
C LEU A 207 -6.44 -13.68 1.19
N LEU A 208 -5.99 -14.90 0.97
CA LEU A 208 -5.43 -15.76 2.02
C LEU A 208 -3.92 -15.83 1.81
N PHE A 209 -3.17 -15.38 2.80
CA PHE A 209 -1.73 -15.49 2.87
C PHE A 209 -1.34 -16.80 3.58
N PRO A 210 -0.35 -17.55 3.09
CA PRO A 210 0.08 -18.76 3.77
C PRO A 210 0.66 -18.46 5.15
N PRO A 211 0.56 -19.40 6.11
CA PRO A 211 1.18 -19.27 7.43
C PRO A 211 2.70 -19.27 7.32
N ILE A 212 3.36 -18.86 8.38
CA ILE A 212 4.81 -19.02 8.53
C ILE A 212 5.09 -20.52 8.71
N SER A 213 5.90 -21.08 7.83
CA SER A 213 6.38 -22.47 7.90
C SER A 213 7.57 -22.63 8.82
#